data_33f4046d128b95cee6330bc9854af32b
#
_entry.id   33f4046d128b95cee6330bc9854af32b
#
_cell.length_a   1.000
_cell.length_b   1.000
_cell.length_c   1.000
_cell.angle_alpha   90.00
_cell.angle_beta   90.00
_cell.angle_gamma   90.00
#
_symmetry.space_group_name_H-M   'P 1'
#
loop_
_entity.id
_entity.type
_entity.pdbx_description
1 polymer ?
#
loop_
_entity_poly.entity_id
_entity_poly.type
_entity_poly.pdbx_seq_one_letter_code
_entity_poly.pdbx_strand_id
1 'polypeptide(L)'
;MKMKKSKFILVPLLLFALILNTIPAFAASSESAAVAQDAEGRKLNTVTITFKPSGLTKGVATVYASASGNVEYIKIKITLQEYDSSSGKYVNSPGPSYSSYAPNKSSLYYTHTFDLSAFKTYRIKVDVTSSGDGVTQTETLYQSLS
;
A
#
# COMPACT_ATOMS: atom_id res chain seq x y z
N MET A 1 16.54 5.49 -81.67
CA MET A 1 15.94 6.32 -80.62
C MET A 1 15.65 5.49 -79.40
N LYS A 2 16.52 5.52 -78.38
CA LYS A 2 16.45 4.63 -77.21
C LYS A 2 15.90 5.41 -76.08
N MET A 3 14.72 5.00 -75.57
CA MET A 3 14.08 5.56 -74.39
C MET A 3 14.81 5.09 -73.15
N LYS A 4 15.34 6.04 -72.35
CA LYS A 4 15.90 5.80 -71.02
C LYS A 4 14.78 5.55 -70.01
N LYS A 5 14.78 4.39 -69.41
CA LYS A 5 13.89 4.05 -68.28
C LYS A 5 14.42 4.71 -67.03
N SER A 6 13.67 5.67 -66.49
CA SER A 6 13.89 6.25 -65.20
C SER A 6 13.61 5.24 -64.11
N LYS A 7 14.62 4.94 -63.26
CA LYS A 7 14.45 4.12 -62.08
C LYS A 7 13.97 5.01 -60.95
N PHE A 8 12.70 4.83 -60.56
CA PHE A 8 12.19 5.38 -59.33
C PHE A 8 12.86 4.67 -58.13
N ILE A 9 13.70 5.41 -57.41
CA ILE A 9 14.24 4.95 -56.12
C ILE A 9 13.15 5.22 -55.08
N LEU A 10 12.52 4.14 -54.65
CA LEU A 10 11.57 4.15 -53.53
C LEU A 10 12.39 4.29 -52.24
N VAL A 11 12.34 5.45 -51.63
CA VAL A 11 12.94 5.71 -50.31
C VAL A 11 11.99 5.10 -49.29
N PRO A 12 12.41 4.10 -48.49
CA PRO A 12 11.59 3.64 -47.42
C PRO A 12 11.54 4.68 -46.30
N LEU A 13 10.36 5.23 -46.09
CA LEU A 13 10.05 6.11 -44.98
C LEU A 13 10.20 5.28 -43.69
N LEU A 14 11.33 5.50 -43.00
CA LEU A 14 11.58 4.89 -41.71
C LEU A 14 10.61 5.51 -40.68
N LEU A 15 9.51 4.80 -40.43
CA LEU A 15 8.55 5.17 -39.41
C LEU A 15 9.21 4.91 -38.04
N PHE A 16 9.78 5.96 -37.48
CA PHE A 16 10.25 5.95 -36.09
C PHE A 16 9.02 5.88 -35.20
N ALA A 17 8.63 4.65 -34.83
CA ALA A 17 7.64 4.44 -33.79
C ALA A 17 8.23 4.94 -32.47
N LEU A 18 7.81 6.15 -32.08
CA LEU A 18 8.01 6.66 -30.73
C LEU A 18 7.22 5.74 -29.78
N ILE A 19 7.90 4.79 -29.19
CA ILE A 19 7.35 4.04 -28.06
C ILE A 19 7.30 5.02 -26.90
N LEU A 20 6.16 5.69 -26.75
CA LEU A 20 5.80 6.38 -25.54
C LEU A 20 5.67 5.30 -24.46
N ASN A 21 6.74 5.12 -23.68
CA ASN A 21 6.66 4.43 -22.41
C ASN A 21 5.70 5.22 -21.53
N THR A 22 4.43 4.87 -21.60
CA THR A 22 3.45 5.26 -20.59
C THR A 22 3.86 4.54 -19.32
N ILE A 23 4.61 5.21 -18.46
CA ILE A 23 4.77 4.82 -17.08
C ILE A 23 3.34 4.78 -16.55
N PRO A 24 2.81 3.63 -16.10
CA PRO A 24 1.53 3.63 -15.44
C PRO A 24 1.66 4.54 -14.23
N ALA A 25 1.00 5.68 -14.28
CA ALA A 25 0.80 6.48 -13.09
C ALA A 25 -0.02 5.58 -12.14
N PHE A 26 0.66 4.99 -11.16
CA PHE A 26 -0.04 4.39 -10.04
C PHE A 26 -0.81 5.52 -9.37
N ALA A 27 -2.09 5.58 -9.69
CA ALA A 27 -3.01 6.44 -8.97
C ALA A 27 -2.93 6.02 -7.50
N ALA A 28 -2.41 6.92 -6.68
CA ALA A 28 -2.39 6.78 -5.25
C ALA A 28 -3.84 6.79 -4.75
N SER A 29 -4.47 5.64 -4.69
CA SER A 29 -5.70 5.49 -3.95
C SER A 29 -5.33 5.43 -2.46
N SER A 30 -5.60 6.52 -1.75
CA SER A 30 -5.70 6.45 -0.29
C SER A 30 -6.96 5.63 0.00
N GLU A 31 -6.80 4.32 0.05
CA GLU A 31 -7.88 3.43 0.36
C GLU A 31 -8.18 3.58 1.86
N SER A 32 -9.17 4.39 2.15
CA SER A 32 -9.87 4.33 3.43
C SER A 32 -10.65 3.02 3.41
N ALA A 33 -10.06 1.95 3.92
CA ALA A 33 -10.77 0.71 4.10
C ALA A 33 -11.82 0.95 5.21
N ALA A 34 -13.04 1.31 4.80
CA ALA A 34 -14.18 1.22 5.68
C ALA A 34 -14.41 -0.27 5.95
N VAL A 35 -14.16 -0.70 7.17
CA VAL A 35 -14.55 -2.04 7.61
C VAL A 35 -16.07 -2.13 7.48
N ALA A 36 -16.56 -2.96 6.56
CA ALA A 36 -17.98 -3.12 6.31
C ALA A 36 -18.68 -3.47 7.62
N GLN A 37 -19.69 -2.68 7.98
CA GLN A 37 -20.54 -2.96 9.12
C GLN A 37 -21.40 -4.18 8.80
N ASP A 38 -21.06 -5.32 9.39
CA ASP A 38 -21.97 -6.46 9.47
C ASP A 38 -22.13 -6.91 10.92
N ALA A 39 -23.39 -6.95 11.33
CA ALA A 39 -24.02 -7.71 12.41
C ALA A 39 -23.35 -7.71 13.80
N GLU A 40 -24.22 -7.62 14.79
CA GLU A 40 -24.07 -7.92 16.22
C GLU A 40 -22.71 -8.48 16.68
N GLY A 41 -21.93 -7.64 17.37
CA GLY A 41 -20.68 -8.04 18.01
C GLY A 41 -19.39 -7.46 17.41
N ARG A 42 -19.44 -6.68 16.32
CA ARG A 42 -18.23 -6.03 15.79
C ARG A 42 -17.77 -4.89 16.68
N LYS A 43 -16.50 -4.99 17.08
CA LYS A 43 -15.83 -3.99 17.90
C LYS A 43 -15.14 -2.91 17.07
N LEU A 44 -14.50 -3.29 15.95
CA LEU A 44 -13.84 -2.32 15.05
C LEU A 44 -14.86 -1.63 14.15
N ASN A 45 -14.93 -0.31 14.21
CA ASN A 45 -15.82 0.51 13.40
C ASN A 45 -15.14 1.07 12.16
N THR A 46 -13.93 1.61 12.34
CA THR A 46 -13.20 2.29 11.28
C THR A 46 -11.71 2.00 11.42
N VAL A 47 -11.08 1.65 10.32
CA VAL A 47 -9.63 1.62 10.21
C VAL A 47 -9.24 2.45 9.00
N THR A 48 -8.41 3.46 9.19
CA THR A 48 -7.85 4.28 8.12
C THR A 48 -6.34 4.09 8.10
N ILE A 49 -5.80 3.84 6.91
CA ILE A 49 -4.37 3.57 6.72
C ILE A 49 -3.84 4.48 5.62
N THR A 50 -2.68 5.07 5.84
CA THR A 50 -1.89 5.72 4.81
C THR A 50 -0.45 5.26 4.90
N PHE A 51 0.20 5.11 3.74
CA PHE A 51 1.63 4.85 3.67
C PHE A 51 2.23 5.70 2.56
N LYS A 52 2.92 6.76 2.94
CA LYS A 52 3.40 7.81 2.02
C LYS A 52 4.91 7.97 2.07
N PRO A 53 5.55 8.28 0.93
CA PRO A 53 6.97 8.60 0.94
C PRO A 53 7.24 9.89 1.74
N SER A 54 8.36 9.90 2.44
CA SER A 54 8.89 11.07 3.14
C SER A 54 10.37 11.23 2.76
N GLY A 55 10.62 11.86 1.63
CA GLY A 55 11.93 11.90 1.00
C GLY A 55 12.24 10.65 0.18
N LEU A 56 13.53 10.45 -0.14
CA LEU A 56 13.95 9.40 -1.08
C LEU A 56 14.04 7.99 -0.46
N THR A 57 14.24 7.93 0.85
CA THR A 57 14.57 6.68 1.54
C THR A 57 13.72 6.43 2.78
N LYS A 58 12.58 7.11 2.90
CA LYS A 58 11.68 6.94 4.04
C LYS A 58 10.23 6.81 3.60
N GLY A 59 9.48 5.98 4.33
CA GLY A 59 8.04 5.89 4.20
C GLY A 59 7.37 6.09 5.55
N VAL A 60 6.35 6.93 5.62
CA VAL A 60 5.57 7.19 6.83
C VAL A 60 4.24 6.45 6.73
N ALA A 61 4.06 5.51 7.64
CA ALA A 61 2.81 4.81 7.84
C ALA A 61 2.01 5.49 8.94
N THR A 62 0.75 5.79 8.68
CA THR A 62 -0.19 6.31 9.66
C THR A 62 -1.42 5.44 9.69
N VAL A 63 -1.82 5.02 10.88
CA VAL A 63 -3.00 4.17 11.10
C VAL A 63 -3.87 4.82 12.17
N TYR A 64 -5.14 4.95 11.86
CA TYR A 64 -6.18 5.29 12.82
C TYR A 64 -7.15 4.12 12.91
N ALA A 65 -7.50 3.72 14.13
CA ALA A 65 -8.49 2.71 14.39
C ALA A 65 -9.48 3.19 15.43
N SER A 66 -10.76 2.88 15.26
CA SER A 66 -11.82 3.11 16.25
C SER A 66 -12.65 1.87 16.45
N ALA A 67 -13.17 1.72 17.66
CA ALA A 67 -14.02 0.61 18.07
C ALA A 67 -15.21 1.11 18.89
N SER A 68 -16.26 0.29 19.01
CA SER A 68 -17.49 0.60 19.74
C SER A 68 -17.70 -0.36 20.92
N GLY A 69 -18.63 0.00 21.80
CA GLY A 69 -18.96 -0.75 23.00
C GLY A 69 -17.93 -0.55 24.13
N ASN A 70 -17.89 -1.48 25.07
CA ASN A 70 -16.91 -1.48 26.14
C ASN A 70 -15.59 -2.00 25.60
N VAL A 71 -14.67 -1.10 25.29
CA VAL A 71 -13.37 -1.44 24.74
C VAL A 71 -12.35 -1.59 25.85
N GLU A 72 -11.79 -2.79 25.99
CA GLU A 72 -10.71 -3.08 26.93
C GLU A 72 -9.38 -2.59 26.37
N TYR A 73 -9.14 -2.79 25.06
CA TYR A 73 -7.98 -2.24 24.37
C TYR A 73 -8.15 -2.18 22.86
N ILE A 74 -7.36 -1.32 22.23
CA ILE A 74 -7.04 -1.36 20.81
C ILE A 74 -5.53 -1.53 20.66
N LYS A 75 -5.12 -2.39 19.74
CA LYS A 75 -3.71 -2.59 19.36
C LYS A 75 -3.56 -2.48 17.85
N ILE A 76 -2.54 -1.76 17.43
CA ILE A 76 -2.11 -1.66 16.03
C ILE A 76 -0.72 -2.27 15.94
N LYS A 77 -0.52 -3.14 14.94
CA LYS A 77 0.79 -3.68 14.58
C LYS A 77 1.04 -3.42 13.10
N ILE A 78 2.17 -2.82 12.77
CA ILE A 78 2.58 -2.51 11.39
C ILE A 78 3.83 -3.32 11.04
N THR A 79 3.78 -4.02 9.92
CA THR A 79 4.91 -4.78 9.37
C THR A 79 5.21 -4.27 7.97
N LEU A 80 6.45 -3.87 7.71
CA LEU A 80 6.90 -3.51 6.38
C LEU A 80 7.07 -4.78 5.54
N GLN A 81 6.57 -4.74 4.31
CA GLN A 81 6.76 -5.80 3.32
C GLN A 81 7.38 -5.23 2.06
N GLU A 82 8.30 -5.97 1.46
CA GLU A 82 8.87 -5.66 0.15
C GLU A 82 8.42 -6.66 -0.90
N TYR A 83 8.30 -6.21 -2.14
CA TYR A 83 7.96 -7.07 -3.25
C TYR A 83 9.20 -7.86 -3.70
N ASP A 84 9.09 -9.17 -3.66
CA ASP A 84 10.10 -10.09 -4.18
C ASP A 84 9.74 -10.49 -5.61
N SER A 85 10.50 -9.98 -6.56
CA SER A 85 10.30 -10.25 -7.98
C SER A 85 10.55 -11.71 -8.36
N SER A 86 11.33 -12.44 -7.58
CA SER A 86 11.63 -13.85 -7.86
C SER A 86 10.45 -14.76 -7.54
N SER A 87 9.73 -14.45 -6.48
CA SER A 87 8.52 -15.19 -6.07
C SER A 87 7.22 -14.55 -6.56
N GLY A 88 7.25 -13.32 -7.05
CA GLY A 88 6.07 -12.55 -7.45
C GLY A 88 5.17 -12.15 -6.27
N LYS A 89 5.70 -12.08 -5.06
CA LYS A 89 4.92 -11.87 -3.84
C LYS A 89 5.56 -10.82 -2.94
N TYR A 90 4.73 -10.24 -2.06
CA TYR A 90 5.23 -9.43 -0.96
C TYR A 90 5.68 -10.33 0.19
N VAL A 91 6.90 -10.10 0.68
CA VAL A 91 7.50 -10.77 1.82
C VAL A 91 7.79 -9.77 2.92
N ASN A 92 7.85 -10.19 4.17
CA ASN A 92 8.23 -9.28 5.24
C ASN A 92 9.65 -8.79 5.02
N SER A 93 9.84 -7.48 5.03
CA SER A 93 11.18 -6.89 5.01
C SER A 93 11.98 -7.34 6.25
N PRO A 94 13.30 -7.45 6.13
CA PRO A 94 14.15 -7.62 7.31
C PRO A 94 13.91 -6.49 8.31
N GLY A 95 13.67 -6.84 9.55
CA GLY A 95 13.43 -5.88 10.62
C GLY A 95 12.20 -6.21 11.48
N PRO A 96 12.01 -5.47 12.57
CA PRO A 96 10.91 -5.72 13.48
C PRO A 96 9.57 -5.21 12.92
N SER A 97 8.48 -5.78 13.39
CA SER A 97 7.18 -5.13 13.34
C SER A 97 7.06 -4.13 14.48
N TYR A 98 6.34 -3.06 14.23
CA TYR A 98 6.12 -1.97 15.20
C TYR A 98 4.68 -1.99 15.67
N SER A 99 4.46 -1.72 16.96
CA SER A 99 3.11 -1.75 17.50
C SER A 99 2.85 -0.63 18.51
N SER A 100 1.59 -0.26 18.59
CA SER A 100 1.04 0.61 19.61
C SER A 100 -0.15 -0.06 20.29
N TYR A 101 -0.39 0.28 21.54
CA TYR A 101 -1.41 -0.31 22.38
C TYR A 101 -2.09 0.77 23.22
N ALA A 102 -3.40 0.80 23.24
CA ALA A 102 -4.21 1.72 24.01
C ALA A 102 -5.24 0.96 24.88
N PRO A 103 -4.99 0.83 26.18
CA PRO A 103 -5.98 0.24 27.09
C PRO A 103 -7.12 1.21 27.34
N ASN A 104 -8.34 0.69 27.48
CA ASN A 104 -9.56 1.41 27.83
C ASN A 104 -9.80 2.67 26.95
N LYS A 105 -9.48 2.55 25.65
CA LYS A 105 -9.67 3.62 24.65
C LYS A 105 -10.48 3.08 23.47
N SER A 106 -11.44 3.86 23.01
CA SER A 106 -12.24 3.54 21.83
C SER A 106 -11.59 3.94 20.51
N SER A 107 -10.40 4.55 20.56
CA SER A 107 -9.62 4.88 19.36
C SER A 107 -8.13 4.88 19.65
N LEU A 108 -7.35 4.62 18.58
CA LEU A 108 -5.89 4.65 18.60
C LEU A 108 -5.39 5.24 17.29
N TYR A 109 -4.47 6.18 17.41
CA TYR A 109 -3.72 6.75 16.30
C TYR A 109 -2.26 6.37 16.45
N TYR A 110 -1.66 5.83 15.40
CA TYR A 110 -0.26 5.40 15.41
C TYR A 110 0.45 5.77 14.12
N THR A 111 1.62 6.39 14.25
CA THR A 111 2.48 6.73 13.12
C THR A 111 3.86 6.11 13.34
N HIS A 112 4.41 5.53 12.26
CA HIS A 112 5.75 4.99 12.25
C HIS A 112 6.45 5.32 10.93
N THR A 113 7.76 5.65 11.02
CA THR A 113 8.60 5.93 9.87
C THR A 113 9.53 4.75 9.60
N PHE A 114 9.49 4.21 8.39
CA PHE A 114 10.36 3.14 7.93
C PHE A 114 11.50 3.69 7.08
N ASP A 115 12.69 3.11 7.22
CA ASP A 115 13.76 3.28 6.27
C ASP A 115 13.53 2.36 5.08
N LEU A 116 13.63 2.92 3.87
CA LEU A 116 13.35 2.23 2.62
C LEU A 116 14.61 2.23 1.75
N SER A 117 14.82 1.16 1.00
CA SER A 117 15.86 1.11 -0.03
C SER A 117 15.29 1.63 -1.35
N ALA A 118 16.12 2.39 -2.08
CA ALA A 118 15.77 2.80 -3.44
C ALA A 118 15.52 1.58 -4.35
N PHE A 119 14.68 1.78 -5.37
CA PHE A 119 14.37 0.77 -6.40
C PHE A 119 13.63 -0.49 -5.91
N LYS A 120 13.09 -0.49 -4.70
CA LYS A 120 12.21 -1.55 -4.19
C LYS A 120 10.77 -1.06 -4.09
N THR A 121 9.84 -1.99 -4.23
CA THR A 121 8.42 -1.72 -4.05
C THR A 121 7.99 -2.20 -2.67
N TYR A 122 7.31 -1.33 -1.93
CA TYR A 122 6.91 -1.59 -0.55
C TYR A 122 5.42 -1.48 -0.34
N ARG A 123 4.93 -2.23 0.63
CA ARG A 123 3.64 -2.05 1.28
C ARG A 123 3.78 -2.26 2.78
N ILE A 124 2.80 -1.82 3.53
CA ILE A 124 2.63 -2.20 4.93
C ILE A 124 1.50 -3.21 5.06
N LYS A 125 1.71 -4.19 5.95
CA LYS A 125 0.67 -5.04 6.52
C LYS A 125 0.33 -4.47 7.88
N VAL A 126 -0.94 -4.22 8.13
CA VAL A 126 -1.46 -3.66 9.37
C VAL A 126 -2.43 -4.64 10.00
N ASP A 127 -2.10 -5.11 11.19
CA ASP A 127 -3.01 -5.91 12.02
C ASP A 127 -3.59 -4.98 13.11
N VAL A 128 -4.89 -4.80 13.11
CA VAL A 128 -5.62 -4.01 14.12
C VAL A 128 -6.46 -4.96 14.95
N THR A 129 -6.23 -4.96 16.26
CA THR A 129 -6.97 -5.78 17.21
C THR A 129 -7.75 -4.89 18.17
N SER A 130 -9.01 -5.18 18.37
CA SER A 130 -9.84 -4.62 19.45
C SER A 130 -10.40 -5.73 20.31
N SER A 131 -10.40 -5.51 21.62
CA SER A 131 -11.00 -6.41 22.60
C SER A 131 -11.95 -5.67 23.53
N GLY A 132 -13.01 -6.32 23.93
CA GLY A 132 -13.99 -5.81 24.88
C GLY A 132 -15.26 -6.67 24.91
N ASP A 133 -16.01 -6.64 26.02
CA ASP A 133 -17.20 -7.46 26.26
C ASP A 133 -16.98 -8.95 25.99
N GLY A 134 -15.78 -9.46 26.30
CA GLY A 134 -15.40 -10.85 26.07
C GLY A 134 -15.14 -11.22 24.60
N VAL A 135 -15.14 -10.26 23.67
CA VAL A 135 -14.89 -10.49 22.25
C VAL A 135 -13.58 -9.82 21.84
N THR A 136 -12.74 -10.57 21.13
CA THR A 136 -11.53 -10.02 20.48
C THR A 136 -11.65 -10.17 18.97
N GLN A 137 -11.46 -9.07 18.26
CA GLN A 137 -11.50 -9.02 16.80
C GLN A 137 -10.15 -8.51 16.27
N THR A 138 -9.63 -9.15 15.23
CA THR A 138 -8.43 -8.69 14.52
C THR A 138 -8.75 -8.58 13.04
N GLU A 139 -8.43 -7.42 12.46
CA GLU A 139 -8.49 -7.15 11.02
C GLU A 139 -7.08 -6.98 10.47
N THR A 140 -6.81 -7.59 9.33
CA THR A 140 -5.54 -7.44 8.61
C THR A 140 -5.78 -6.68 7.32
N LEU A 141 -5.06 -5.58 7.13
CA LEU A 141 -5.17 -4.67 6.01
C LEU A 141 -3.80 -4.44 5.38
N TYR A 142 -3.79 -4.04 4.11
CA TYR A 142 -2.57 -3.77 3.36
C TYR A 142 -2.65 -2.40 2.70
N GLN A 143 -1.55 -1.65 2.71
CA GLN A 143 -1.43 -0.37 2.03
C GLN A 143 -0.09 -0.28 1.32
N SER A 144 -0.13 -0.06 0.00
CA SER A 144 1.07 0.20 -0.79
C SER A 144 1.61 1.62 -0.52
N LEU A 145 2.91 1.78 -0.69
CA LEU A 145 3.54 3.10 -0.66
C LEU A 145 3.02 3.91 -1.86
N SER A 146 2.44 5.09 -1.62
CA SER A 146 1.78 5.89 -2.65
C SER A 146 2.03 7.40 -2.45
#